data_26e411be846b6f36aa198026df4709ab
#
_entry.id   26e411be846b6f36aa198026df4709ab
#
_cell.length_a   1.000
_cell.length_b   1.000
_cell.length_c   1.000
_cell.angle_alpha   90.00
_cell.angle_beta   90.00
_cell.angle_gamma   90.00
#
_symmetry.space_group_name_H-M   'P 1'
#
loop_
_entity.id
_entity.type
_entity.pdbx_description
1 polymer ?
#
loop_
_entity_poly.entity_id
_entity_poly.type
_entity_poly.pdbx_seq_one_letter_code
_entity_poly.pdbx_strand_id
1 'polypeptide(L)' 'QHMSYHSHENRNEVWIVVSGKGKAVVDGMEQILRTGDVLTIAKGCKHTVIAESKLELVEVQMGKISVDDKEKFTLDTYL' A
#
# COMPACT_ATOMS: atom_id res chain seq x y z
N GLN A 1 -2.02 8.97 11.68
CA GLN A 1 -0.69 8.67 11.14
C GLN A 1 -0.80 8.23 9.69
N HIS A 2 0.16 8.57 8.88
CA HIS A 2 0.14 8.28 7.45
C HIS A 2 1.57 8.10 6.93
N MET A 3 1.69 7.47 5.77
CA MET A 3 2.96 7.42 5.05
C MET A 3 3.09 8.67 4.17
N SER A 4 4.31 9.03 3.80
CA SER A 4 4.53 10.12 2.84
C SER A 4 4.00 9.73 1.47
N TYR A 5 3.57 10.73 0.70
CA TYR A 5 3.13 10.52 -0.67
C TYR A 5 4.34 10.26 -1.56
N HIS A 6 4.45 9.03 -2.07
CA HIS A 6 5.64 8.59 -2.80
C HIS A 6 5.28 7.60 -3.91
N SER A 7 6.26 7.26 -4.71
CA SER A 7 6.10 6.26 -5.78
C SER A 7 7.30 5.32 -5.82
N HIS A 8 7.11 4.16 -6.45
CA HIS A 8 8.15 3.19 -6.69
C HIS A 8 8.24 2.90 -8.18
N GLU A 9 9.43 3.05 -8.75
CA GLU A 9 9.64 2.94 -10.19
C GLU A 9 9.82 1.50 -10.67
N ASN A 10 10.20 0.59 -9.78
CA ASN A 10 10.64 -0.75 -10.16
C ASN A 10 9.76 -1.87 -9.63
N ARG A 11 8.60 -1.54 -9.05
CA ARG A 11 7.73 -2.59 -8.50
C ARG A 11 6.26 -2.18 -8.53
N ASN A 12 5.42 -3.18 -8.65
CA ASN A 12 4.00 -3.07 -8.38
C ASN A 12 3.73 -3.51 -6.94
N GLU A 13 2.62 -3.05 -6.38
CA GLU A 13 2.21 -3.46 -5.03
C GLU A 13 0.76 -3.87 -5.02
N VAL A 14 0.44 -4.87 -4.21
CA VAL A 14 -0.93 -5.23 -3.88
C VAL A 14 -1.07 -5.11 -2.38
N TRP A 15 -2.03 -4.33 -1.94
CA TRP A 15 -2.32 -4.13 -0.52
C TRP A 15 -3.60 -4.84 -0.15
N ILE A 16 -3.55 -5.58 0.95
CA ILE A 16 -4.71 -6.29 1.48
C ILE A 16 -4.96 -5.73 2.88
N VAL A 17 -6.15 -5.18 3.11
CA VAL A 17 -6.51 -4.62 4.40
C VAL A 17 -6.91 -5.77 5.32
N VAL A 18 -6.09 -6.01 6.34
CA VAL A 18 -6.31 -7.09 7.31
C VAL A 18 -7.28 -6.64 8.39
N SER A 19 -7.11 -5.41 8.88
CA SER A 19 -7.98 -4.86 9.91
C SER A 19 -7.94 -3.35 9.89
N GLY A 20 -8.96 -2.72 10.44
CA GLY A 20 -9.03 -1.28 10.60
C GLY A 20 -9.70 -0.58 9.44
N LYS A 21 -9.56 0.74 9.44
CA LYS A 21 -10.18 1.62 8.44
C LYS A 21 -9.27 2.80 8.17
N GLY A 22 -9.26 3.22 6.92
CA GLY A 22 -8.50 4.39 6.50
C GLY A 22 -8.84 4.75 5.08
N LYS A 23 -7.92 5.45 4.42
CA LYS A 23 -8.04 5.74 3.00
C LYS A 23 -6.66 5.74 2.35
N ALA A 24 -6.65 5.42 1.06
CA ALA A 24 -5.46 5.53 0.23
C ALA A 24 -5.67 6.67 -0.76
N VAL A 25 -4.60 7.36 -1.09
CA VAL A 25 -4.58 8.30 -2.21
C VAL A 25 -3.61 7.73 -3.23
N VAL A 26 -4.12 7.43 -4.42
CA VAL A 26 -3.31 6.85 -5.51
C VAL A 26 -3.46 7.75 -6.72
N ASP A 27 -2.36 8.34 -7.16
CA ASP A 27 -2.34 9.31 -8.26
C ASP A 27 -3.41 10.39 -8.11
N GLY A 28 -3.55 10.92 -6.89
CA GLY A 28 -4.50 11.98 -6.57
C GLY A 28 -5.93 11.52 -6.35
N MET A 29 -6.22 10.24 -6.48
CA MET A 29 -7.58 9.70 -6.27
C MET A 29 -7.69 9.05 -4.91
N GLU A 30 -8.68 9.47 -4.13
CA GLU A 30 -8.93 8.91 -2.81
C GLU A 30 -9.77 7.64 -2.91
N GLN A 31 -9.42 6.66 -2.09
CA GLN A 31 -10.15 5.40 -1.97
C GLN A 31 -10.28 5.04 -0.50
N ILE A 32 -11.48 4.67 -0.08
CA ILE A 32 -11.72 4.21 1.28
C ILE A 32 -11.20 2.78 1.41
N LEU A 33 -10.47 2.51 2.49
CA LEU A 33 -9.95 1.21 2.81
C LEU A 33 -10.71 0.63 4.00
N ARG A 34 -11.26 -0.56 3.81
CA ARG A 34 -11.95 -1.32 4.86
C ARG A 34 -11.38 -2.71 4.92
N THR A 35 -11.56 -3.37 6.06
CA THR A 35 -11.14 -4.76 6.23
C THR A 35 -11.63 -5.62 5.07
N GLY A 36 -10.72 -6.38 4.48
CA GLY A 36 -10.99 -7.26 3.35
C GLY A 36 -10.76 -6.60 1.98
N ASP A 37 -10.55 -5.30 1.92
CA ASP A 37 -10.31 -4.61 0.65
C ASP A 37 -8.93 -4.95 0.10
N VAL A 38 -8.85 -4.99 -1.22
CA VAL A 38 -7.60 -5.23 -1.96
C VAL A 38 -7.39 -4.04 -2.89
N LEU A 39 -6.20 -3.47 -2.83
CA LEU A 39 -5.81 -2.33 -3.66
C LEU A 39 -4.55 -2.66 -4.43
N THR A 40 -4.57 -2.47 -5.74
CA THR A 40 -3.39 -2.64 -6.58
C THR A 40 -2.77 -1.29 -6.89
N ILE A 41 -1.47 -1.16 -6.66
CA ILE A 41 -0.71 0.06 -6.95
C ILE A 41 0.34 -0.29 -7.98
N ALA A 42 0.17 0.25 -9.18
CA ALA A 42 1.13 0.04 -10.27
C ALA A 42 2.42 0.82 -10.02
N LYS A 43 3.52 0.31 -10.54
CA LYS A 43 4.79 1.03 -10.48
C LYS A 43 4.65 2.42 -11.08
N GLY A 44 5.33 3.39 -10.51
CA GLY A 44 5.27 4.78 -10.94
C GLY A 44 4.10 5.58 -10.38
N CYS A 45 3.08 4.93 -9.82
CA CYS A 45 1.95 5.64 -9.22
C CYS A 45 2.33 6.19 -7.86
N LYS A 46 2.07 7.47 -7.66
CA LYS A 46 2.26 8.08 -6.33
C LYS A 46 1.13 7.65 -5.42
N HIS A 47 1.48 7.32 -4.20
CA HIS A 47 0.48 6.82 -3.25
C HIS A 47 0.82 7.17 -1.82
N THR A 48 -0.20 7.21 -0.98
CA THR A 48 -0.09 7.34 0.46
C THR A 48 -1.27 6.65 1.13
N VAL A 49 -1.13 6.43 2.43
CA VAL A 49 -2.19 5.86 3.26
C VAL A 49 -2.42 6.78 4.46
N ILE A 50 -3.68 6.97 4.80
CA ILE A 50 -4.10 7.73 5.97
C ILE A 50 -4.98 6.82 6.81
N ALA A 51 -4.54 6.50 8.02
CA ALA A 51 -5.30 5.65 8.93
C ALA A 51 -6.35 6.47 9.68
N GLU A 52 -7.58 5.97 9.74
CA GLU A 52 -8.66 6.54 10.55
C GLU A 52 -8.82 5.78 11.86
N SER A 53 -8.39 4.53 11.89
CA SER A 53 -8.24 3.73 13.09
C SER A 53 -6.95 2.94 12.92
N LYS A 54 -6.59 2.07 13.87
CA LYS A 54 -5.41 1.21 13.70
C LYS A 54 -5.63 0.36 12.45
N LEU A 55 -4.83 0.62 11.43
CA LEU A 55 -4.96 0.02 10.11
C LEU A 55 -3.79 -0.93 9.87
N GLU A 56 -4.10 -2.17 9.58
CA GLU A 56 -3.11 -3.19 9.29
C GLU A 56 -3.24 -3.65 7.84
N LEU A 57 -2.15 -3.56 7.10
CA LEU A 57 -2.08 -3.92 5.69
C LEU A 57 -1.03 -5.00 5.48
N VAL A 58 -1.36 -6.00 4.66
CA VAL A 58 -0.35 -6.86 4.07
C VAL A 58 -0.02 -6.28 2.71
N GLU A 59 1.24 -5.99 2.48
CA GLU A 59 1.73 -5.46 1.21
C GLU A 59 2.52 -6.55 0.48
N VAL A 60 2.09 -6.85 -0.73
CA VAL A 60 2.80 -7.75 -1.63
C VAL A 60 3.50 -6.88 -2.66
N GLN A 61 4.82 -6.94 -2.69
CA GLN A 61 5.64 -6.13 -3.60
C GLN A 61 6.22 -7.04 -4.66
N MET A 62 5.96 -6.72 -5.91
CA MET A 62 6.36 -7.54 -7.05
C MET A 62 7.19 -6.70 -8.01
N GLY A 63 8.34 -7.24 -8.40
CA GLY A 63 9.24 -6.59 -9.33
C GLY A 63 10.65 -6.45 -8.76
N LYS A 64 11.37 -5.42 -9.19
CA LYS A 64 12.75 -5.21 -8.81
C LYS A 64 12.86 -4.54 -7.46
N ILE A 65 12.93 -5.35 -6.40
CA ILE A 65 12.95 -4.87 -5.01
C ILE A 65 14.39 -4.89 -4.49
N SER A 66 15.22 -5.80 -5.03
CA SER A 66 16.61 -5.96 -4.64
C SER A 66 17.40 -6.39 -5.88
N VAL A 67 18.60 -6.95 -5.70
CA VAL A 67 19.42 -7.47 -6.80
C VAL A 67 18.65 -8.52 -7.60
N ASP A 68 17.81 -9.29 -6.93
CA ASP A 68 16.99 -10.32 -7.56
C ASP A 68 15.56 -9.82 -7.65
N ASP A 69 14.87 -10.09 -8.75
CA ASP A 69 13.46 -9.77 -8.91
C ASP A 69 12.65 -10.76 -8.06
N LYS A 70 12.25 -10.33 -6.88
CA LYS A 70 11.54 -11.17 -5.92
C LYS A 70 10.26 -10.51 -5.44
N GLU A 71 9.32 -11.36 -5.05
CA GLU A 71 8.18 -10.92 -4.29
C GLU A 71 8.59 -10.69 -2.85
N LYS A 72 8.04 -9.65 -2.25
CA LYS A 72 8.27 -9.32 -0.86
C LYS A 72 6.92 -9.12 -0.18
N PHE A 73 6.77 -9.69 1.01
CA PHE A 73 5.56 -9.55 1.82
C PHE A 73 5.91 -8.81 3.08
N THR A 74 5.13 -7.79 3.40
CA THR A 74 5.28 -7.07 4.66
C THR A 74 3.91 -6.89 5.30
N LEU A 75 3.89 -6.86 6.62
CA LEU A 75 2.70 -6.47 7.38
C LEU A 75 2.99 -5.11 8.00
N ASP A 76 2.31 -4.10 7.52
CA ASP A 76 2.48 -2.73 8.01
C ASP A 76 1.29 -2.32 8.84
N THR A 77 1.54 -1.56 9.89
CA THR A 77 0.53 -1.02 10.79
C THR A 77 0.60 0.50 10.76
N TYR A 78 -0.54 1.11 10.54
CA TYR A 78 -0.69 2.56 10.54
C TYR A 78 -1.74 2.96 11.58
N LEU A 79 -1.48 4.08 12.20
CA LEU A 79 -2.40 4.62 13.20
C LEU A 79 -2.56 6.12 13.02
#